data_ebba832b96f3af17ce10f18011fe3e42
#
_entry.id   ebba832b96f3af17ce10f18011fe3e42
#
_cell.length_a   1.000
_cell.length_b   1.000
_cell.length_c   1.000
_cell.angle_alpha   90.00
_cell.angle_beta   90.00
_cell.angle_gamma   90.00
#
_symmetry.space_group_name_H-M   'P 1'
#
loop_
_entity.id
_entity.type
_entity.pdbx_description
1 polymer ?
#
loop_
_entity_poly.entity_id
_entity_poly.type
_entity_poly.pdbx_seq_one_letter_code
_entity_poly.pdbx_strand_id
1 'polypeptide(L)'
;MVRRIFVEKKPAFAVKAKELKNEMSEYLGIEAEDVRVLIRYDIENVGDETYEKAKGTVFSEPPVDDLYEETFPCKEGDFCFTVEYLPGQFDQRADSAEQCVCLLNDAEHPIIKSATTYVISGVKSGKWKVESEWQEAVVKHCVNPVDSRRADGPKPATLEDRFD
;
A
#
# COMPACT_ATOMS: atom_id res chain seq x y z
N MET A 1 -0.44 -8.08 -18.70
CA MET A 1 0.46 -7.08 -18.10
C MET A 1 -0.16 -6.55 -16.81
N VAL A 2 0.60 -6.55 -15.75
CA VAL A 2 0.16 -6.01 -14.46
C VAL A 2 0.63 -4.57 -14.34
N ARG A 3 -0.28 -3.68 -13.94
CA ARG A 3 0.05 -2.30 -13.60
C ARG A 3 0.08 -2.18 -12.08
N ARG A 4 1.01 -1.39 -11.58
CA ARG A 4 1.08 -1.10 -10.14
C ARG A 4 0.93 0.38 -9.92
N ILE A 5 0.05 0.77 -8.99
CA ILE A 5 -0.11 2.15 -8.59
C ILE A 5 -0.06 2.26 -7.07
N PHE A 6 0.29 3.45 -6.59
CA PHE A 6 0.31 3.79 -5.18
C PHE A 6 -0.56 5.02 -4.97
N VAL A 7 -1.43 4.97 -3.99
CA VAL A 7 -2.34 6.09 -3.67
C VAL A 7 -2.10 6.52 -2.24
N GLU A 8 -1.79 7.79 -2.06
CA GLU A 8 -1.45 8.37 -0.77
C GLU A 8 -2.37 9.54 -0.46
N LYS A 9 -2.94 9.57 0.74
CA LYS A 9 -3.70 10.74 1.20
C LYS A 9 -2.78 11.94 1.30
N LYS A 10 -3.24 13.10 0.83
CA LYS A 10 -2.52 14.36 1.04
C LYS A 10 -2.37 14.61 2.54
N PRO A 11 -1.34 15.34 2.99
CA PRO A 11 -1.04 15.48 4.42
C PRO A 11 -2.22 15.87 5.31
N ALA A 12 -3.11 16.73 4.83
CA ALA A 12 -4.28 17.14 5.62
C ALA A 12 -5.28 16.01 5.88
N PHE A 13 -5.23 14.94 5.09
CA PHE A 13 -6.17 13.81 5.17
C PHE A 13 -5.49 12.50 5.57
N ALA A 14 -4.21 12.54 5.90
CA ALA A 14 -3.39 11.35 6.18
C ALA A 14 -3.55 10.85 7.62
N VAL A 15 -4.76 10.47 8.01
CA VAL A 15 -5.10 10.06 9.38
C VAL A 15 -4.33 8.80 9.81
N LYS A 16 -4.30 7.77 8.97
CA LYS A 16 -3.61 6.51 9.31
C LYS A 16 -2.11 6.69 9.50
N ALA A 17 -1.48 7.56 8.71
CA ALA A 17 -0.06 7.86 8.85
C ALA A 17 0.23 8.54 10.19
N LYS A 18 -0.62 9.47 10.58
CA LYS A 18 -0.49 10.17 11.88
C LYS A 18 -0.73 9.22 13.05
N GLU A 19 -1.71 8.34 12.95
CA GLU A 19 -1.98 7.32 13.95
C GLU A 19 -0.79 6.39 14.14
N LEU A 20 -0.21 5.90 13.04
CA LEU A 20 0.95 5.02 13.11
C LEU A 20 2.16 5.72 13.72
N LYS A 21 2.39 6.98 13.36
CA LYS A 21 3.48 7.77 13.92
C LYS A 21 3.34 7.88 15.44
N ASN A 22 2.13 8.14 15.93
CA ASN A 22 1.84 8.22 17.36
C ASN A 22 1.99 6.87 18.06
N GLU A 23 1.51 5.78 17.45
CA GLU A 23 1.65 4.42 17.98
C GLU A 23 3.11 4.01 18.09
N MET A 24 3.92 4.34 17.09
CA MET A 24 5.36 4.06 17.13
C MET A 24 6.02 4.76 18.30
N SER A 25 5.68 6.01 18.54
CA SER A 25 6.21 6.78 19.67
C SER A 25 5.76 6.21 21.02
N GLU A 26 4.45 5.98 21.17
CA GLU A 26 3.87 5.54 22.44
C GLU A 26 4.20 4.09 22.80
N TYR A 27 4.09 3.17 21.84
CA TYR A 27 4.19 1.73 22.12
C TYR A 27 5.57 1.15 21.83
N LEU A 28 6.28 1.70 20.86
CA LEU A 28 7.57 1.16 20.44
C LEU A 28 8.75 2.03 20.87
N GLY A 29 8.49 3.25 21.33
CA GLY A 29 9.55 4.20 21.67
C GLY A 29 10.38 4.63 20.46
N ILE A 30 9.76 4.68 19.30
CA ILE A 30 10.42 5.06 18.05
C ILE A 30 9.88 6.41 17.59
N GLU A 31 10.74 7.41 17.52
CA GLU A 31 10.41 8.73 17.03
C GLU A 31 10.80 8.83 15.55
N ALA A 32 9.85 9.09 14.69
CA ALA A 32 10.08 9.29 13.26
C ALA A 32 9.78 10.74 12.90
N GLU A 33 10.56 11.30 11.99
CA GLU A 33 10.31 12.64 11.46
C GLU A 33 9.03 12.65 10.62
N ASP A 34 8.83 11.61 9.81
CA ASP A 34 7.66 11.47 8.96
C ASP A 34 7.28 10.00 8.79
N VAL A 35 5.99 9.74 8.69
CA VAL A 35 5.42 8.43 8.38
C VAL A 35 4.40 8.61 7.25
N ARG A 36 4.53 7.80 6.21
CA ARG A 36 3.60 7.81 5.07
C ARG A 36 2.95 6.44 4.92
N VAL A 37 1.67 6.44 4.59
CA VAL A 37 0.91 5.22 4.31
C VAL A 37 0.31 5.35 2.92
N LEU A 38 0.66 4.42 2.03
CA LEU A 38 0.17 4.39 0.66
C LEU A 38 -0.58 3.09 0.43
N ILE A 39 -1.67 3.15 -0.32
CA ILE A 39 -2.35 1.95 -0.78
C ILE A 39 -1.75 1.56 -2.11
N ARG A 40 -1.27 0.32 -2.21
CA ARG A 40 -0.74 -0.23 -3.45
C ARG A 40 -1.82 -1.08 -4.12
N TYR A 41 -2.09 -0.81 -5.38
CA TYR A 41 -2.97 -1.64 -6.20
C TYR A 41 -2.15 -2.29 -7.30
N ASP A 42 -2.30 -3.59 -7.47
CA ASP A 42 -1.84 -4.32 -8.64
C ASP A 42 -3.07 -4.64 -9.48
N ILE A 43 -3.03 -4.26 -10.76
CA ILE A 43 -4.19 -4.24 -11.66
C ILE A 43 -3.86 -4.99 -12.94
N GLU A 44 -4.70 -5.97 -13.29
CA GLU A 44 -4.54 -6.77 -14.50
C GLU A 44 -5.87 -6.86 -15.25
N ASN A 45 -5.81 -7.07 -16.55
CA ASN A 45 -6.98 -7.23 -17.43
C ASN A 45 -7.89 -6.01 -17.49
N VAL A 46 -7.29 -4.82 -17.52
CA VAL A 46 -8.01 -3.56 -17.71
C VAL A 46 -7.40 -2.84 -18.90
N GLY A 47 -8.24 -2.45 -19.86
CA GLY A 47 -7.80 -1.71 -21.04
C GLY A 47 -7.29 -0.31 -20.70
N ASP A 48 -6.43 0.24 -21.54
CA ASP A 48 -5.79 1.54 -21.29
C ASP A 48 -6.80 2.68 -21.08
N GLU A 49 -7.85 2.72 -21.87
CA GLU A 49 -8.87 3.76 -21.77
C GLU A 49 -9.62 3.69 -20.45
N THR A 50 -10.04 2.48 -20.04
CA THR A 50 -10.72 2.26 -18.77
C THR A 50 -9.80 2.58 -17.59
N TYR A 51 -8.54 2.15 -17.67
CA TYR A 51 -7.54 2.44 -16.65
C TYR A 51 -7.36 3.95 -16.45
N GLU A 52 -7.23 4.73 -17.53
CA GLU A 52 -7.08 6.18 -17.43
C GLU A 52 -8.28 6.84 -16.74
N LYS A 53 -9.49 6.38 -17.01
CA LYS A 53 -10.70 6.86 -16.32
C LYS A 53 -10.71 6.44 -14.86
N ALA A 54 -10.29 5.21 -14.57
CA ALA A 54 -10.34 4.64 -13.23
C ALA A 54 -9.34 5.30 -12.26
N LYS A 55 -8.23 5.84 -12.77
CA LYS A 55 -7.21 6.45 -11.91
C LYS A 55 -7.78 7.53 -11.00
N GLY A 56 -8.64 8.39 -11.50
CA GLY A 56 -9.20 9.52 -10.74
C GLY A 56 -10.64 9.30 -10.28
N THR A 57 -11.19 8.11 -10.43
CA THR A 57 -12.58 7.81 -10.04
C THR A 57 -12.71 6.58 -9.16
N VAL A 58 -11.97 5.51 -9.48
CA VAL A 58 -12.01 4.25 -8.74
C VAL A 58 -10.90 4.19 -7.69
N PHE A 59 -9.67 4.48 -8.11
CA PHE A 59 -8.48 4.26 -7.27
C PHE A 59 -8.12 5.45 -6.42
N SER A 60 -8.51 6.66 -6.82
CA SER A 60 -8.16 7.85 -6.07
C SER A 60 -9.25 8.93 -6.17
N GLU A 61 -9.24 9.82 -5.19
CA GLU A 61 -10.04 11.05 -5.21
C GLU A 61 -9.05 12.23 -5.31
N PRO A 62 -8.84 12.80 -6.51
CA PRO A 62 -7.79 13.81 -6.73
C PRO A 62 -7.73 14.97 -5.74
N PRO A 63 -8.85 15.49 -5.19
CA PRO A 63 -8.77 16.56 -4.18
C PRO A 63 -8.08 16.16 -2.88
N VAL A 64 -8.10 14.86 -2.52
CA VAL A 64 -7.59 14.38 -1.24
C VAL A 64 -6.45 13.35 -1.37
N ASP A 65 -6.21 12.84 -2.58
CA ASP A 65 -5.22 11.80 -2.85
C ASP A 65 -4.18 12.24 -3.88
N ASP A 66 -2.96 11.72 -3.72
CA ASP A 66 -1.93 11.70 -4.74
C ASP A 66 -1.81 10.29 -5.29
N LEU A 67 -1.71 10.14 -6.60
CA LEU A 67 -1.55 8.84 -7.25
C LEU A 67 -0.21 8.79 -7.98
N TYR A 68 0.53 7.69 -7.76
CA TYR A 68 1.82 7.45 -8.40
C TYR A 68 1.77 6.14 -9.19
N GLU A 69 2.30 6.14 -10.39
CA GLU A 69 2.33 4.96 -11.25
C GLU A 69 3.68 4.25 -11.16
N GLU A 70 3.66 2.95 -10.94
CA GLU A 70 4.79 2.02 -10.87
C GLU A 70 5.74 2.25 -9.69
N THR A 71 6.10 3.47 -9.38
CA THR A 71 6.95 3.85 -8.25
C THR A 71 6.39 5.09 -7.57
N PHE A 72 6.84 5.35 -6.35
CA PHE A 72 6.48 6.56 -5.62
C PHE A 72 7.75 7.26 -5.13
N PRO A 73 7.72 8.61 -4.98
CA PRO A 73 8.91 9.32 -4.52
C PRO A 73 9.18 9.03 -3.04
N CYS A 74 10.44 8.74 -2.73
CA CYS A 74 10.90 8.61 -1.35
C CYS A 74 12.33 9.15 -1.25
N LYS A 75 12.74 9.45 -0.01
CA LYS A 75 14.06 10.01 0.26
C LYS A 75 15.07 8.88 0.48
N GLU A 76 16.33 9.16 0.22
CA GLU A 76 17.40 8.24 0.56
C GLU A 76 17.40 7.98 2.07
N GLY A 77 17.53 6.73 2.45
CA GLY A 77 17.51 6.32 3.85
C GLY A 77 16.13 6.04 4.43
N ASP A 78 15.05 6.27 3.67
CA ASP A 78 13.71 5.93 4.12
C ASP A 78 13.57 4.41 4.27
N PHE A 79 12.88 3.99 5.33
CA PHE A 79 12.53 2.58 5.50
C PHE A 79 11.14 2.34 4.90
N CYS A 80 11.07 1.50 3.87
CA CYS A 80 9.84 1.18 3.17
C CYS A 80 9.53 -0.31 3.28
N PHE A 81 8.28 -0.65 3.58
CA PHE A 81 7.83 -2.03 3.51
C PHE A 81 6.36 -2.08 3.14
N THR A 82 5.93 -3.21 2.58
CA THR A 82 4.56 -3.42 2.16
C THR A 82 3.97 -4.64 2.87
N VAL A 83 2.70 -4.52 3.24
CA VAL A 83 1.93 -5.60 3.87
C VAL A 83 0.78 -5.97 2.95
N GLU A 84 0.70 -7.25 2.58
CA GLU A 84 -0.37 -7.77 1.74
C GLU A 84 -1.17 -8.83 2.48
N TYR A 85 -2.40 -9.10 2.02
CA TYR A 85 -3.19 -10.20 2.54
C TYR A 85 -2.57 -11.54 2.15
N LEU A 86 -2.68 -12.53 3.04
CA LEU A 86 -2.29 -13.90 2.74
C LEU A 86 -3.18 -14.48 1.63
N PRO A 87 -2.65 -15.41 0.82
CA PRO A 87 -3.48 -16.08 -0.18
C PRO A 87 -4.73 -16.69 0.44
N GLY A 88 -5.88 -16.49 -0.20
CA GLY A 88 -7.16 -16.97 0.29
C GLY A 88 -7.90 -16.01 1.22
N GLN A 89 -7.26 -14.95 1.67
CA GLN A 89 -7.94 -13.91 2.45
C GLN A 89 -8.72 -12.97 1.53
N PHE A 90 -9.87 -12.49 2.02
CA PHE A 90 -10.71 -11.58 1.25
C PHE A 90 -10.13 -10.17 1.27
N ASP A 91 -9.87 -9.64 0.08
CA ASP A 91 -9.39 -8.28 -0.13
C ASP A 91 -10.56 -7.38 -0.52
N GLN A 92 -11.21 -6.80 0.48
CA GLN A 92 -12.41 -5.98 0.27
C GLN A 92 -12.15 -4.76 -0.61
N ARG A 93 -11.01 -4.11 -0.45
CA ARG A 93 -10.66 -2.94 -1.24
C ARG A 93 -10.47 -3.30 -2.71
N ALA A 94 -9.81 -4.41 -2.99
CA ALA A 94 -9.65 -4.91 -4.35
C ALA A 94 -10.97 -5.32 -4.96
N ASP A 95 -11.82 -6.00 -4.21
CA ASP A 95 -13.15 -6.42 -4.67
C ASP A 95 -14.01 -5.21 -5.04
N SER A 96 -14.04 -4.20 -4.20
CA SER A 96 -14.77 -2.96 -4.46
C SER A 96 -14.24 -2.24 -5.71
N ALA A 97 -12.91 -2.22 -5.88
CA ALA A 97 -12.30 -1.61 -7.06
C ALA A 97 -12.66 -2.37 -8.34
N GLU A 98 -12.65 -3.70 -8.30
CA GLU A 98 -13.07 -4.53 -9.45
C GLU A 98 -14.51 -4.23 -9.86
N GLN A 99 -15.41 -4.15 -8.89
CA GLN A 99 -16.81 -3.81 -9.14
C GLN A 99 -16.95 -2.41 -9.77
N CYS A 100 -16.21 -1.43 -9.25
CA CYS A 100 -16.25 -0.07 -9.79
C CYS A 100 -15.68 0.03 -11.20
N VAL A 101 -14.63 -0.73 -11.52
CA VAL A 101 -14.10 -0.81 -12.88
C VAL A 101 -15.15 -1.38 -13.83
N CYS A 102 -15.88 -2.41 -13.41
CA CYS A 102 -16.96 -2.99 -14.21
C CYS A 102 -18.12 -2.02 -14.43
N LEU A 103 -18.36 -1.09 -13.50
CA LEU A 103 -19.34 -0.02 -13.67
C LEU A 103 -18.90 1.01 -14.73
N LEU A 104 -17.60 1.22 -14.88
CA LEU A 104 -17.07 2.11 -15.92
C LEU A 104 -17.10 1.45 -17.29
N ASN A 105 -16.88 0.15 -17.36
CA ASN A 105 -16.88 -0.62 -18.60
C ASN A 105 -17.15 -2.09 -18.26
N ASP A 106 -18.35 -2.55 -18.56
CA ASP A 106 -18.82 -3.91 -18.24
C ASP A 106 -18.16 -5.01 -19.08
N ALA A 107 -17.42 -4.64 -20.12
CA ALA A 107 -16.64 -5.59 -20.92
C ALA A 107 -15.30 -5.96 -20.24
N GLU A 108 -14.88 -5.22 -19.22
CA GLU A 108 -13.64 -5.50 -18.51
C GLU A 108 -13.80 -6.69 -17.55
N HIS A 109 -12.72 -7.46 -17.39
CA HIS A 109 -12.65 -8.56 -16.43
C HIS A 109 -11.44 -8.32 -15.50
N PRO A 110 -11.49 -7.27 -14.67
CA PRO A 110 -10.34 -6.85 -13.90
C PRO A 110 -9.96 -7.87 -12.82
N ILE A 111 -8.66 -8.02 -12.62
CA ILE A 111 -8.11 -8.72 -11.47
C ILE A 111 -7.30 -7.69 -10.71
N ILE A 112 -7.68 -7.43 -9.47
CA ILE A 112 -7.05 -6.40 -8.65
C ILE A 112 -6.67 -6.99 -7.30
N LYS A 113 -5.47 -6.63 -6.83
CA LYS A 113 -5.01 -6.95 -5.47
C LYS A 113 -4.54 -5.67 -4.82
N SER A 114 -4.86 -5.50 -3.55
CA SER A 114 -4.42 -4.33 -2.80
C SER A 114 -3.43 -4.73 -1.70
N ALA A 115 -2.61 -3.78 -1.30
CA ALA A 115 -1.68 -3.91 -0.20
C ALA A 115 -1.45 -2.53 0.40
N THR A 116 -0.82 -2.49 1.57
CA THR A 116 -0.50 -1.22 2.21
C THR A 116 1.02 -1.07 2.28
N THR A 117 1.52 0.05 1.77
CA THR A 117 2.94 0.39 1.81
C THR A 117 3.18 1.46 2.86
N TYR A 118 4.17 1.23 3.71
CA TYR A 118 4.56 2.14 4.78
C TYR A 118 5.94 2.71 4.48
N VAL A 119 6.10 4.01 4.69
CA VAL A 119 7.38 4.71 4.52
C VAL A 119 7.69 5.47 5.80
N ILE A 120 8.84 5.19 6.39
CA ILE A 120 9.26 5.78 7.65
C ILE A 120 10.57 6.53 7.44
N SER A 121 10.57 7.82 7.75
CA SER A 121 11.68 8.73 7.50
C SER A 121 12.19 9.35 8.79
N GLY A 122 13.51 9.58 8.85
CA GLY A 122 14.13 10.36 9.91
C GLY A 122 13.95 9.76 11.29
N VAL A 123 14.22 8.48 11.46
CA VAL A 123 14.03 7.78 12.74
C VAL A 123 15.10 8.13 13.74
N LYS A 124 14.64 8.53 14.93
CA LYS A 124 15.46 8.61 16.14
C LYS A 124 15.04 7.44 17.00
N SER A 125 15.89 6.42 17.03
CA SER A 125 15.52 5.12 17.61
C SER A 125 15.55 5.06 19.14
N GLY A 126 16.04 6.12 19.80
CA GLY A 126 16.06 6.17 21.27
C GLY A 126 16.75 4.97 21.91
N LYS A 127 15.96 4.09 22.50
CA LYS A 127 16.44 2.86 23.17
C LYS A 127 16.90 1.76 22.21
N TRP A 128 16.56 1.84 20.95
CA TRP A 128 16.90 0.83 19.98
C TRP A 128 18.34 1.05 19.48
N LYS A 129 19.21 0.08 19.72
CA LYS A 129 20.64 0.21 19.40
C LYS A 129 20.99 -0.21 17.98
N VAL A 130 20.16 -1.09 17.39
CA VAL A 130 20.39 -1.66 16.05
C VAL A 130 19.22 -1.29 15.16
N GLU A 131 19.53 -0.78 13.97
CA GLU A 131 18.52 -0.35 13.01
C GLU A 131 17.54 -1.48 12.64
N SER A 132 18.06 -2.68 12.39
CA SER A 132 17.22 -3.82 12.06
C SER A 132 16.21 -4.18 13.15
N GLU A 133 16.55 -3.94 14.40
CA GLU A 133 15.65 -4.26 15.52
C GLU A 133 14.41 -3.37 15.53
N TRP A 134 14.59 -2.04 15.38
CA TRP A 134 13.43 -1.15 15.36
C TRP A 134 12.60 -1.35 14.08
N GLN A 135 13.25 -1.66 12.96
CA GLN A 135 12.56 -1.95 11.70
C GLN A 135 11.67 -3.19 11.86
N GLU A 136 12.19 -4.27 12.45
CA GLU A 136 11.42 -5.48 12.73
C GLU A 136 10.25 -5.21 13.68
N ALA A 137 10.46 -4.37 14.71
CA ALA A 137 9.41 -4.02 15.65
C ALA A 137 8.26 -3.30 14.96
N VAL A 138 8.55 -2.38 14.04
CA VAL A 138 7.53 -1.66 13.27
C VAL A 138 6.79 -2.61 12.34
N VAL A 139 7.50 -3.47 11.64
CA VAL A 139 6.88 -4.46 10.75
C VAL A 139 5.93 -5.38 11.54
N LYS A 140 6.35 -5.88 12.69
CA LYS A 140 5.50 -6.71 13.56
C LYS A 140 4.25 -5.95 14.02
N HIS A 141 4.38 -4.67 14.29
CA HIS A 141 3.25 -3.84 14.70
C HIS A 141 2.21 -3.71 13.59
N CYS A 142 2.66 -3.66 12.34
CA CYS A 142 1.80 -3.43 11.18
C CYS A 142 1.26 -4.72 10.54
N VAL A 143 1.91 -5.86 10.78
CA VAL A 143 1.52 -7.15 10.18
C VAL A 143 0.70 -7.97 11.18
N ASN A 144 -0.51 -8.36 10.77
CA ASN A 144 -1.29 -9.35 11.51
C ASN A 144 -1.01 -10.71 10.88
N PRO A 145 -0.24 -11.61 11.53
CA PRO A 145 0.16 -12.88 10.90
C PRO A 145 -1.00 -13.82 10.60
N VAL A 146 -2.18 -13.56 11.17
CA VAL A 146 -3.39 -14.34 10.88
C VAL A 146 -3.88 -14.12 9.45
N ASP A 147 -3.79 -12.89 8.93
CA ASP A 147 -4.36 -12.54 7.63
C ASP A 147 -3.41 -11.83 6.67
N SER A 148 -2.22 -11.47 7.11
CA SER A 148 -1.31 -10.68 6.28
C SER A 148 0.15 -11.06 6.45
N ARG A 149 0.98 -10.57 5.52
CA ARG A 149 2.42 -10.80 5.51
C ARG A 149 3.15 -9.63 4.87
N ARG A 150 4.43 -9.49 5.17
CA ARG A 150 5.29 -8.54 4.47
C ARG A 150 5.55 -9.01 3.04
N ALA A 151 5.44 -8.09 2.07
CA ALA A 151 5.59 -8.41 0.65
C ALA A 151 6.17 -7.23 -0.14
N ASP A 152 7.47 -7.04 -0.04
CA ASP A 152 8.18 -5.90 -0.64
C ASP A 152 8.60 -6.11 -2.10
N GLY A 153 8.28 -7.24 -2.69
CA GLY A 153 8.77 -7.62 -4.01
C GLY A 153 8.22 -6.80 -5.18
N PRO A 154 8.82 -6.94 -6.36
CA PRO A 154 8.32 -6.29 -7.57
C PRO A 154 6.95 -6.86 -7.95
N LYS A 155 6.24 -6.14 -8.83
CA LYS A 155 4.93 -6.62 -9.29
C LYS A 155 5.10 -7.96 -10.04
N PRO A 156 4.15 -8.89 -9.84
CA PRO A 156 4.20 -10.18 -10.51
C PRO A 156 3.88 -10.05 -12.01
N ALA A 157 4.20 -11.07 -12.78
CA ALA A 157 3.88 -11.12 -14.20
C ALA A 157 2.36 -11.26 -14.43
N THR A 158 1.67 -11.92 -13.51
CA THR A 158 0.22 -12.08 -13.55
C THR A 158 -0.34 -12.14 -12.13
N LEU A 159 -1.57 -11.67 -11.98
CA LEU A 159 -2.33 -11.75 -10.73
C LEU A 159 -3.24 -12.98 -10.69
N GLU A 160 -3.33 -13.74 -11.77
CA GLU A 160 -4.11 -14.97 -11.80
C GLU A 160 -3.53 -15.98 -10.82
N ASP A 161 -4.40 -16.54 -9.97
CA ASP A 161 -4.00 -17.59 -9.05
C ASP A 161 -3.77 -18.88 -9.84
N ARG A 162 -2.53 -19.36 -9.78
CA ARG A 162 -2.18 -20.66 -10.39
C ARG A 162 -2.02 -21.66 -9.28
N PHE A 163 -2.80 -22.72 -9.39
CA PHE A 163 -2.64 -23.89 -8.52
C PHE A 163 -1.76 -24.87 -9.28
N ASP A 164 -0.57 -25.10 -8.75
CA ASP A 164 0.34 -26.12 -9.25
C ASP A 164 0.01 -27.47 -8.63
#